data_89aea27b4599c6facc6ba043c535b6cf
#
_entry.id   89aea27b4599c6facc6ba043c535b6cf
#
_cell.length_a   1.000
_cell.length_b   1.000
_cell.length_c   1.000
_cell.angle_alpha   90.00
_cell.angle_beta   90.00
_cell.angle_gamma   90.00
#
_symmetry.space_group_name_H-M   'P 1'
#
loop_
_entity.id
_entity.type
_entity.pdbx_description
1 polymer ?
#
loop_
_entity_poly.entity_id
_entity_poly.type
_entity_poly.pdbx_seq_one_letter_code
_entity_poly.pdbx_strand_id
1 'polypeptide(L)'
;MNISVIIPVYNVERYVERCLLSIINQTYTESVECIVVNDCTPDNSMKIVEKLVADYKGSIQFKLLCHKHNRGLAAVRNTGINNAGGKYIVHVDSDDYCEPDMLEKMYIKALETDADIVLADMWRTYPDHEEYCSRQIVSLDKIERLRGCLVGRYGAIIDKMIKRSLYVNN
;
A
#
# COMPACT_ATOMS: atom_id res chain seq x y z
N MET A 1 10.50 -12.31 -4.67
CA MET A 1 9.88 -10.99 -4.59
C MET A 1 10.08 -10.44 -3.18
N ASN A 2 10.50 -9.17 -3.06
CA ASN A 2 10.77 -8.55 -1.76
C ASN A 2 9.54 -7.82 -1.22
N ILE A 3 8.86 -7.07 -2.10
CA ILE A 3 7.72 -6.23 -1.72
C ILE A 3 6.54 -6.53 -2.63
N SER A 4 5.35 -6.69 -2.04
CA SER A 4 4.07 -6.67 -2.72
C SER A 4 3.32 -5.39 -2.34
N VAL A 5 3.06 -4.53 -3.31
CA VAL A 5 2.18 -3.37 -3.15
C VAL A 5 0.76 -3.78 -3.53
N ILE A 6 -0.22 -3.51 -2.67
CA ILE A 6 -1.64 -3.85 -2.91
C ILE A 6 -2.44 -2.57 -3.04
N ILE A 7 -3.10 -2.40 -4.19
CA ILE A 7 -3.92 -1.23 -4.51
C ILE A 7 -5.37 -1.68 -4.75
N PRO A 8 -6.31 -1.33 -3.85
CA PRO A 8 -7.73 -1.56 -4.06
C PRO A 8 -8.30 -0.51 -5.03
N VAL A 9 -9.12 -0.91 -6.00
CA VAL A 9 -9.71 0.01 -6.99
C VAL A 9 -11.24 -0.11 -6.99
N TYR A 10 -11.93 0.98 -6.62
CA TYR A 10 -13.37 1.14 -6.74
C TYR A 10 -13.77 2.61 -6.73
N ASN A 11 -14.32 3.12 -7.85
CA ASN A 11 -14.83 4.49 -8.02
C ASN A 11 -13.79 5.58 -7.74
N VAL A 12 -12.60 5.45 -8.34
CA VAL A 12 -11.42 6.30 -8.09
C VAL A 12 -10.80 6.88 -9.38
N GLU A 13 -11.57 7.01 -10.43
CA GLU A 13 -11.14 7.49 -11.75
C GLU A 13 -10.31 8.78 -11.68
N ARG A 14 -10.63 9.68 -10.73
CA ARG A 14 -9.94 10.97 -10.56
C ARG A 14 -8.54 10.86 -9.94
N TYR A 15 -8.24 9.76 -9.24
CA TYR A 15 -7.07 9.65 -8.37
C TYR A 15 -6.12 8.51 -8.79
N VAL A 16 -6.66 7.43 -9.35
CA VAL A 16 -5.91 6.19 -9.60
C VAL A 16 -4.69 6.37 -10.49
N GLU A 17 -4.71 7.32 -11.41
CA GLU A 17 -3.54 7.64 -12.26
C GLU A 17 -2.38 8.15 -11.41
N ARG A 18 -2.62 9.14 -10.55
CA ARG A 18 -1.59 9.69 -9.65
C ARG A 18 -1.07 8.62 -8.69
N CYS A 19 -1.97 7.83 -8.11
CA CYS A 19 -1.60 6.72 -7.25
C CYS A 19 -0.64 5.75 -7.94
N LEU A 20 -1.03 5.24 -9.11
CA LEU A 20 -0.24 4.23 -9.83
C LEU A 20 1.09 4.81 -10.34
N LEU A 21 1.11 6.06 -10.81
CA LEU A 21 2.34 6.75 -11.19
C LEU A 21 3.30 6.90 -10.01
N SER A 22 2.82 7.12 -8.79
CA SER A 22 3.67 7.20 -7.60
C SER A 22 4.36 5.87 -7.27
N ILE A 23 3.75 4.74 -7.64
CA ILE A 23 4.36 3.40 -7.52
C ILE A 23 5.31 3.13 -8.69
N ILE A 24 4.93 3.47 -9.92
CA ILE A 24 5.77 3.32 -11.11
C ILE A 24 7.11 4.08 -10.96
N ASN A 25 7.08 5.23 -10.33
CA ASN A 25 8.23 6.13 -10.14
C ASN A 25 9.00 5.91 -8.82
N GLN A 26 8.78 4.79 -8.13
CA GLN A 26 9.58 4.47 -6.93
C GLN A 26 11.05 4.25 -7.30
N THR A 27 11.96 4.67 -6.40
CA THR A 27 13.41 4.45 -6.55
C THR A 27 13.79 2.97 -6.42
N TYR A 28 13.07 2.22 -5.60
CA TYR A 28 13.22 0.77 -5.44
C TYR A 28 12.14 0.03 -6.23
N THR A 29 12.50 -0.51 -7.38
CA THR A 29 11.59 -1.23 -8.29
C THR A 29 12.00 -2.68 -8.53
N GLU A 30 13.25 -3.02 -8.28
CA GLU A 30 13.74 -4.39 -8.40
C GLU A 30 13.09 -5.29 -7.35
N SER A 31 12.55 -6.43 -7.78
CA SER A 31 11.89 -7.37 -6.87
C SER A 31 10.62 -6.82 -6.19
N VAL A 32 9.89 -5.93 -6.88
CA VAL A 32 8.58 -5.39 -6.48
C VAL A 32 7.50 -5.94 -7.40
N GLU A 33 6.37 -6.33 -6.81
CA GLU A 33 5.12 -6.56 -7.53
C GLU A 33 4.06 -5.57 -7.07
N CYS A 34 3.20 -5.15 -8.00
CA CYS A 34 2.06 -4.31 -7.71
C CYS A 34 0.77 -5.06 -8.09
N ILE A 35 -0.05 -5.36 -7.08
CA ILE A 35 -1.28 -6.12 -7.21
C ILE A 35 -2.43 -5.13 -7.14
N VAL A 36 -3.02 -4.83 -8.29
CA VAL A 36 -4.19 -3.97 -8.40
C VAL A 36 -5.43 -4.85 -8.39
N VAL A 37 -6.32 -4.63 -7.44
CA VAL A 37 -7.54 -5.44 -7.29
C VAL A 37 -8.77 -4.57 -7.56
N ASN A 38 -9.41 -4.80 -8.69
CA ASN A 38 -10.67 -4.18 -9.09
C ASN A 38 -11.84 -4.80 -8.33
N ASP A 39 -12.56 -4.01 -7.54
CA ASP A 39 -13.77 -4.45 -6.83
C ASP A 39 -15.04 -4.23 -7.67
N CYS A 40 -15.00 -4.55 -8.95
CA CYS A 40 -16.08 -4.34 -9.90
C CYS A 40 -16.45 -2.85 -10.00
N THR A 41 -15.43 -2.00 -10.24
CA THR A 41 -15.64 -0.54 -10.33
C THR A 41 -16.58 -0.17 -11.48
N PRO A 42 -17.54 0.76 -11.27
CA PRO A 42 -18.47 1.19 -12.32
C PRO A 42 -17.90 2.28 -13.24
N ASP A 43 -16.78 2.91 -12.86
CA ASP A 43 -16.15 4.03 -13.57
C ASP A 43 -15.01 3.59 -14.51
N ASN A 44 -14.24 4.54 -15.05
CA ASN A 44 -13.13 4.23 -15.95
C ASN A 44 -11.78 3.96 -15.24
N SER A 45 -11.77 3.82 -13.92
CA SER A 45 -10.53 3.58 -13.16
C SER A 45 -9.66 2.47 -13.76
N MET A 46 -10.27 1.33 -14.12
CA MET A 46 -9.50 0.21 -14.66
C MET A 46 -8.95 0.46 -16.06
N LYS A 47 -9.63 1.23 -16.90
CA LYS A 47 -9.08 1.60 -18.23
C LYS A 47 -7.79 2.43 -18.09
N ILE A 48 -7.75 3.32 -17.08
CA ILE A 48 -6.56 4.12 -16.77
C ILE A 48 -5.43 3.20 -16.29
N VAL A 49 -5.72 2.30 -15.35
CA VAL A 49 -4.75 1.32 -14.82
C VAL A 49 -4.18 0.45 -15.94
N GLU A 50 -5.04 -0.15 -16.76
CA GLU A 50 -4.65 -1.05 -17.87
C GLU A 50 -3.75 -0.34 -18.87
N LYS A 51 -4.05 0.92 -19.21
CA LYS A 51 -3.22 1.74 -20.09
C LYS A 51 -1.83 1.98 -19.48
N LEU A 52 -1.75 2.44 -18.24
CA LEU A 52 -0.47 2.71 -17.56
C LEU A 52 0.39 1.45 -17.44
N VAL A 53 -0.23 0.31 -17.12
CA VAL A 53 0.47 -0.98 -17.01
C VAL A 53 0.96 -1.47 -18.37
N ALA A 54 0.18 -1.29 -19.46
CA ALA A 54 0.60 -1.66 -20.81
C ALA A 54 1.77 -0.81 -21.34
N ASP A 55 1.81 0.46 -20.97
CA ASP A 55 2.85 1.41 -21.36
C ASP A 55 4.13 1.26 -20.51
N TYR A 56 4.06 0.64 -19.34
CA TYR A 56 5.18 0.48 -18.42
C TYR A 56 6.25 -0.47 -18.96
N LYS A 57 7.53 -0.05 -18.88
CA LYS A 57 8.70 -0.82 -19.38
C LYS A 57 9.75 -1.09 -18.28
N GLY A 58 9.42 -0.80 -17.02
CA GLY A 58 10.33 -1.01 -15.89
C GLY A 58 10.26 -2.43 -15.31
N SER A 59 10.79 -2.61 -14.12
CA SER A 59 10.99 -3.92 -13.46
C SER A 59 9.84 -4.37 -12.55
N ILE A 60 8.90 -3.47 -12.20
CA ILE A 60 7.76 -3.83 -11.35
C ILE A 60 6.86 -4.82 -12.08
N GLN A 61 6.51 -5.91 -11.42
CA GLN A 61 5.59 -6.91 -11.95
C GLN A 61 4.14 -6.55 -11.56
N PHE A 62 3.31 -6.24 -12.56
CA PHE A 62 1.90 -5.94 -12.31
C PHE A 62 1.02 -7.18 -12.36
N LYS A 63 0.11 -7.30 -11.39
CA LYS A 63 -0.99 -8.28 -11.38
C LYS A 63 -2.31 -7.52 -11.30
N LEU A 64 -3.17 -7.67 -12.31
CA LEU A 64 -4.50 -7.09 -12.32
C LEU A 64 -5.52 -8.17 -11.98
N LEU A 65 -6.22 -8.02 -10.86
CA LEU A 65 -7.25 -8.94 -10.39
C LEU A 65 -8.62 -8.26 -10.40
N CYS A 66 -9.68 -9.02 -10.61
CA CYS A 66 -11.03 -8.47 -10.68
C CYS A 66 -12.03 -9.34 -9.91
N HIS A 67 -12.84 -8.73 -9.09
CA HIS A 67 -14.01 -9.35 -8.48
C HIS A 67 -15.20 -9.31 -9.45
N LYS A 68 -16.04 -10.34 -9.41
CA LYS A 68 -17.26 -10.43 -10.24
C LYS A 68 -18.36 -9.45 -9.81
N HIS A 69 -18.31 -8.96 -8.57
CA HIS A 69 -19.19 -7.96 -7.98
C HIS A 69 -18.44 -7.25 -6.85
N ASN A 70 -18.92 -6.09 -6.43
CA ASN A 70 -18.34 -5.36 -5.30
C ASN A 70 -18.42 -6.18 -4.01
N ARG A 71 -17.29 -6.38 -3.34
CA ARG A 71 -17.15 -7.16 -2.10
C ARG A 71 -16.65 -6.32 -0.93
N GLY A 72 -16.33 -5.06 -1.19
CA GLY A 72 -15.81 -4.11 -0.21
C GLY A 72 -14.30 -4.20 0.06
N LEU A 73 -13.78 -3.14 0.63
CA LEU A 73 -12.34 -2.91 0.81
C LEU A 73 -11.60 -4.05 1.52
N ALA A 74 -12.20 -4.62 2.57
CA ALA A 74 -11.59 -5.73 3.32
C ALA A 74 -11.39 -6.98 2.43
N ALA A 75 -12.39 -7.33 1.60
CA ALA A 75 -12.29 -8.46 0.68
C ALA A 75 -11.25 -8.22 -0.42
N VAL A 76 -11.15 -6.98 -0.91
CA VAL A 76 -10.13 -6.56 -1.89
C VAL A 76 -8.73 -6.72 -1.32
N ARG A 77 -8.49 -6.20 -0.11
CA ARG A 77 -7.20 -6.34 0.56
C ARG A 77 -6.83 -7.80 0.81
N ASN A 78 -7.78 -8.63 1.26
CA ASN A 78 -7.58 -10.07 1.42
C ASN A 78 -7.25 -10.77 0.09
N THR A 79 -7.90 -10.37 -1.00
CA THR A 79 -7.59 -10.89 -2.34
C THR A 79 -6.16 -10.53 -2.73
N GLY A 80 -5.72 -9.29 -2.50
CA GLY A 80 -4.36 -8.86 -2.72
C GLY A 80 -3.35 -9.65 -1.89
N ILE A 81 -3.58 -9.79 -0.59
CA ILE A 81 -2.71 -10.55 0.35
C ILE A 81 -2.55 -12.01 -0.11
N ASN A 82 -3.65 -12.66 -0.49
CA ASN A 82 -3.63 -14.07 -0.93
C ASN A 82 -2.88 -14.29 -2.25
N ASN A 83 -2.70 -13.24 -3.06
CA ASN A 83 -1.96 -13.27 -4.31
C ASN A 83 -0.55 -12.67 -4.22
N ALA A 84 -0.17 -12.20 -3.03
CA ALA A 84 1.13 -11.60 -2.76
C ALA A 84 2.21 -12.67 -2.59
N GLY A 85 3.33 -12.49 -3.31
CA GLY A 85 4.54 -13.33 -3.22
C GLY A 85 5.71 -12.66 -2.49
N GLY A 86 5.59 -11.36 -2.18
CA GLY A 86 6.63 -10.58 -1.52
C GLY A 86 6.87 -11.00 -0.06
N LYS A 87 8.08 -10.76 0.41
CA LYS A 87 8.42 -10.93 1.83
C LYS A 87 7.66 -9.95 2.72
N TYR A 88 7.46 -8.73 2.21
CA TYR A 88 6.71 -7.66 2.85
C TYR A 88 5.53 -7.21 2.00
N ILE A 89 4.48 -6.74 2.64
CA ILE A 89 3.27 -6.19 2.03
C ILE A 89 3.13 -4.71 2.41
N VAL A 90 2.81 -3.88 1.42
CA VAL A 90 2.45 -2.47 1.58
C VAL A 90 1.07 -2.28 0.97
N HIS A 91 0.15 -1.66 1.71
CA HIS A 91 -1.15 -1.25 1.19
C HIS A 91 -1.11 0.23 0.81
N VAL A 92 -1.59 0.56 -0.37
CA VAL A 92 -1.73 1.94 -0.84
C VAL A 92 -3.17 2.12 -1.31
N ASP A 93 -3.91 3.04 -0.69
CA ASP A 93 -5.26 3.36 -1.13
C ASP A 93 -5.20 4.14 -2.45
N SER A 94 -6.10 3.85 -3.37
CA SER A 94 -6.01 4.33 -4.75
C SER A 94 -6.34 5.81 -4.95
N ASP A 95 -6.76 6.49 -3.91
CA ASP A 95 -6.92 7.95 -3.82
C ASP A 95 -5.70 8.66 -3.19
N ASP A 96 -4.75 7.89 -2.65
CA ASP A 96 -3.49 8.37 -2.09
C ASP A 96 -2.33 8.29 -3.10
N TYR A 97 -1.15 8.79 -2.71
CA TYR A 97 0.11 8.67 -3.45
C TYR A 97 1.30 8.59 -2.49
N CYS A 98 2.41 8.05 -2.99
CA CYS A 98 3.60 7.79 -2.20
C CYS A 98 4.76 8.67 -2.62
N GLU A 99 5.61 9.04 -1.65
CA GLU A 99 6.90 9.65 -1.95
C GLU A 99 7.77 8.69 -2.77
N PRO A 100 8.63 9.21 -3.69
CA PRO A 100 9.40 8.37 -4.62
C PRO A 100 10.33 7.36 -3.97
N ASP A 101 10.78 7.62 -2.76
CA ASP A 101 11.74 6.77 -2.01
C ASP A 101 11.09 5.97 -0.86
N MET A 102 9.77 5.95 -0.79
CA MET A 102 9.03 5.29 0.30
C MET A 102 9.36 3.80 0.41
N LEU A 103 9.25 3.06 -0.69
CA LEU A 103 9.51 1.61 -0.67
C LEU A 103 10.95 1.29 -0.29
N GLU A 104 11.90 2.06 -0.82
CA GLU A 104 13.33 1.89 -0.53
C GLU A 104 13.63 2.13 0.95
N LYS A 105 13.22 3.27 1.50
CA LYS A 105 13.46 3.63 2.90
C LYS A 105 12.84 2.63 3.87
N MET A 106 11.58 2.24 3.61
CA MET A 106 10.89 1.26 4.47
C MET A 106 11.56 -0.11 4.39
N TYR A 107 11.98 -0.56 3.19
CA TYR A 107 12.62 -1.84 3.01
C TYR A 107 14.02 -1.90 3.64
N ILE A 108 14.85 -0.85 3.45
CA ILE A 108 16.14 -0.72 4.13
C ILE A 108 15.94 -0.81 5.64
N LYS A 109 14.98 -0.05 6.17
CA LYS A 109 14.70 -0.05 7.61
C LYS A 109 14.27 -1.42 8.12
N ALA A 110 13.44 -2.14 7.36
CA ALA A 110 13.03 -3.49 7.69
C ALA A 110 14.22 -4.47 7.75
N LEU A 111 15.19 -4.32 6.84
CA LEU A 111 16.38 -5.17 6.80
C LEU A 111 17.37 -4.85 7.93
N GLU A 112 17.62 -3.57 8.20
CA GLU A 112 18.55 -3.11 9.25
C GLU A 112 18.12 -3.54 10.65
N THR A 113 16.82 -3.59 10.91
CA THR A 113 16.26 -3.84 12.24
C THR A 113 15.61 -5.21 12.39
N ASP A 114 15.58 -6.02 11.32
CA ASP A 114 14.79 -7.27 11.21
C ASP A 114 13.34 -7.08 11.69
N ALA A 115 12.77 -5.92 11.39
CA ALA A 115 11.44 -5.56 11.85
C ALA A 115 10.37 -6.36 11.10
N ASP A 116 9.35 -6.80 11.83
CA ASP A 116 8.16 -7.40 11.25
C ASP A 116 7.19 -6.35 10.69
N ILE A 117 7.23 -5.13 11.24
CA ILE A 117 6.42 -3.99 10.82
C ILE A 117 7.29 -2.72 10.82
N VAL A 118 7.29 -1.99 9.72
CA VAL A 118 7.87 -0.65 9.60
C VAL A 118 6.75 0.35 9.40
N LEU A 119 6.78 1.44 10.14
CA LEU A 119 5.81 2.53 10.05
C LEU A 119 6.42 3.68 9.23
N ALA A 120 5.64 4.27 8.34
CA ALA A 120 5.95 5.52 7.66
C ALA A 120 5.12 6.66 8.26
N ASP A 121 5.71 7.83 8.30
CA ASP A 121 4.94 9.05 8.51
C ASP A 121 4.12 9.38 7.26
N MET A 122 3.12 10.23 7.40
CA MET A 122 2.26 10.60 6.28
C MET A 122 1.88 12.08 6.34
N TRP A 123 1.53 12.62 5.20
CA TRP A 123 0.89 13.91 5.07
C TRP A 123 -0.61 13.73 4.82
N ARG A 124 -1.42 14.58 5.42
CA ARG A 124 -2.82 14.77 5.03
C ARG A 124 -2.89 16.02 4.19
N THR A 125 -3.33 15.88 2.96
CA THR A 125 -3.49 17.00 2.03
C THR A 125 -4.94 17.49 2.05
N TYR A 126 -5.12 18.75 2.36
CA TYR A 126 -6.37 19.48 2.29
C TYR A 126 -6.33 20.48 1.13
N PRO A 127 -7.45 21.07 0.70
CA PRO A 127 -7.46 22.03 -0.41
C PRO A 127 -6.57 23.27 -0.20
N ASP A 128 -6.32 23.66 1.05
CA ASP A 128 -5.65 24.90 1.44
C ASP A 128 -4.37 24.70 2.27
N HIS A 129 -4.12 23.49 2.77
CA HIS A 129 -2.93 23.19 3.57
C HIS A 129 -2.58 21.71 3.58
N GLU A 130 -1.40 21.37 4.13
CA GLU A 130 -0.98 20.01 4.42
C GLU A 130 -0.67 19.85 5.91
N GLU A 131 -1.01 18.70 6.47
CA GLU A 131 -0.78 18.37 7.88
C GLU A 131 0.15 17.16 7.97
N TYR A 132 1.29 17.34 8.64
CA TYR A 132 2.21 16.24 8.91
C TYR A 132 1.72 15.36 10.04
N CYS A 133 1.60 14.07 9.78
CA CYS A 133 1.15 13.05 10.72
C CYS A 133 2.31 12.11 11.06
N SER A 134 3.01 12.37 12.16
CA SER A 134 4.05 11.47 12.65
C SER A 134 3.45 10.18 13.22
N ARG A 135 4.10 9.05 12.85
CA ARG A 135 3.77 7.71 13.32
C ARG A 135 4.80 7.17 14.31
N GLN A 136 5.61 8.04 14.91
CA GLN A 136 6.61 7.62 15.89
C GLN A 136 5.98 6.82 17.04
N ILE A 137 6.58 5.67 17.34
CA ILE A 137 6.23 4.89 18.53
C ILE A 137 6.78 5.64 19.75
N VAL A 138 5.89 6.27 20.51
CA VAL A 138 6.25 7.12 21.67
C VAL A 138 6.57 6.32 22.92
N SER A 139 6.33 5.02 22.94
CA SER A 139 6.59 4.16 24.10
C SER A 139 6.98 2.75 23.68
N LEU A 140 7.95 2.15 24.39
CA LEU A 140 8.30 0.74 24.27
C LEU A 140 7.40 -0.15 25.15
N ASP A 141 6.60 0.43 26.03
CA ASP A 141 5.63 -0.30 26.84
C ASP A 141 4.53 -0.91 25.97
N LYS A 142 4.27 -2.21 26.19
CA LYS A 142 3.31 -2.98 25.40
C LYS A 142 1.88 -2.44 25.55
N ILE A 143 1.49 -2.04 26.76
CA ILE A 143 0.13 -1.56 27.05
C ILE A 143 -0.11 -0.20 26.38
N GLU A 144 0.88 0.70 26.45
CA GLU A 144 0.79 2.00 25.78
C GLU A 144 0.71 1.87 24.25
N ARG A 145 1.44 0.91 23.66
CA ARG A 145 1.33 0.62 22.22
C ARG A 145 -0.04 0.07 21.85
N LEU A 146 -0.58 -0.86 22.65
CA LEU A 146 -1.94 -1.39 22.43
C LEU A 146 -2.99 -0.30 22.56
N ARG A 147 -2.88 0.60 23.54
CA ARG A 147 -3.75 1.77 23.66
C ARG A 147 -3.67 2.66 22.40
N GLY A 148 -2.45 2.93 21.90
CA GLY A 148 -2.24 3.68 20.66
C GLY A 148 -2.96 3.06 19.45
N CYS A 149 -2.97 1.74 19.32
CA CYS A 149 -3.73 1.05 18.29
C CYS A 149 -5.25 1.23 18.48
N LEU A 150 -5.76 1.08 19.70
CA LEU A 150 -7.20 1.20 20.00
C LEU A 150 -7.74 2.61 19.77
N VAL A 151 -6.96 3.66 20.06
CA VAL A 151 -7.36 5.06 19.81
C VAL A 151 -7.04 5.53 18.39
N GLY A 152 -6.71 4.63 17.48
CA GLY A 152 -6.50 4.94 16.06
C GLY A 152 -5.14 5.54 15.71
N ARG A 153 -4.24 5.76 16.66
CA ARG A 153 -2.89 6.34 16.39
C ARG A 153 -2.07 5.48 15.45
N TYR A 154 -2.17 4.14 15.58
CA TYR A 154 -1.43 3.16 14.79
C TYR A 154 -2.35 2.19 14.03
N GLY A 155 -3.65 2.52 13.93
CA GLY A 155 -4.67 1.62 13.38
C GLY A 155 -4.70 1.55 11.85
N ALA A 156 -4.19 2.57 11.15
CA ALA A 156 -4.15 2.57 9.69
C ALA A 156 -3.21 1.48 9.17
N ILE A 157 -3.56 0.86 8.04
CA ILE A 157 -2.72 -0.15 7.37
C ILE A 157 -1.86 0.46 6.26
N ILE A 158 -2.28 1.59 5.71
CA ILE A 158 -1.66 2.26 4.57
C ILE A 158 -0.30 2.92 4.89
N ASP A 159 -0.02 3.14 6.16
CA ASP A 159 1.23 3.69 6.66
C ASP A 159 2.25 2.61 7.09
N LYS A 160 2.05 1.35 6.65
CA LYS A 160 2.86 0.22 7.10
C LYS A 160 3.41 -0.64 5.97
N MET A 161 4.66 -1.05 6.15
CA MET A 161 5.23 -2.22 5.49
C MET A 161 5.21 -3.38 6.50
N ILE A 162 4.52 -4.46 6.17
CA ILE A 162 4.24 -5.57 7.10
C ILE A 162 4.78 -6.87 6.51
N LYS A 163 5.52 -7.63 7.32
CA LYS A 163 6.03 -8.95 6.94
C LYS A 163 4.87 -9.89 6.60
N ARG A 164 4.85 -10.45 5.38
CA ARG A 164 3.74 -11.25 4.86
C ARG A 164 3.39 -12.44 5.77
N SER A 165 4.37 -13.03 6.46
CA SER A 165 4.12 -14.14 7.40
C SER A 165 3.15 -13.79 8.53
N LEU A 166 2.97 -12.52 8.89
CA LEU A 166 1.99 -12.10 9.90
C LEU A 166 0.53 -12.20 9.40
N TYR A 167 0.33 -12.26 8.09
CA TYR A 167 -1.01 -12.44 7.50
C TYR A 167 -1.39 -13.92 7.28
N VAL A 168 -0.40 -14.80 7.07
CA VAL A 168 -0.63 -16.15 6.51
C VAL A 168 -0.48 -17.26 7.56
N ASN A 169 0.10 -16.96 8.72
CA ASN A 169 0.37 -17.93 9.80
C ASN A 169 -0.61 -17.84 10.99
N ASN A 170 -1.77 -17.19 10.80
CA ASN A 170 -2.83 -17.12 11.83
C ASN A 170 -4.10 -17.82 11.38
#